data_a211c03183534ecdb02e7f02dc13562f
#
_entry.id   a211c03183534ecdb02e7f02dc13562f
#
_cell.length_a   1.000
_cell.length_b   1.000
_cell.length_c   1.000
_cell.angle_alpha   90.00
_cell.angle_beta   90.00
_cell.angle_gamma   90.00
#
_symmetry.space_group_name_H-M   'P 1'
#
loop_
_entity.id
_entity.type
_entity.pdbx_description
1 polymer ?
#
loop_
_entity_poly.entity_id
_entity_poly.type
_entity_poly.pdbx_seq_one_letter_code
_entity_poly.pdbx_strand_id
1 'polypeptide(L)'
;NFVSLRETINQGSSSKLLSKLNLIENKHNTIYLYINSPGGDVMAGLEIINYIKGLQSRTKKIICIAHNAMSMAFVIFQYCSQRYILYSSTLMQHQMSLGVKGKLYDINSRMSYLNSLEIKINKDQATRLNLSLANFTQLIQNDWWLYSDDILLHNAADKIVSIFCSFDNFEETTTTTTPFGDINIKYSA
;
A
#
# COMPACT_ATOMS: atom_id res chain seq x y z
N ASN A 1 1.75 -7.94 16.05
CA ASN A 1 2.05 -8.11 14.62
C ASN A 1 1.40 -7.03 13.72
N PHE A 2 1.13 -5.85 14.26
CA PHE A 2 0.47 -4.73 13.60
C PHE A 2 1.40 -3.52 13.50
N VAL A 3 1.45 -2.90 12.32
CA VAL A 3 2.15 -1.65 12.06
C VAL A 3 1.26 -0.71 11.25
N SER A 4 1.54 0.58 11.27
CA SER A 4 0.73 1.55 10.53
C SER A 4 1.58 2.56 9.75
N LEU A 5 1.08 2.92 8.57
CA LEU A 5 1.52 4.04 7.74
C LEU A 5 0.37 5.07 7.69
N ARG A 6 0.47 6.14 8.49
CA ARG A 6 -0.61 7.13 8.67
C ARG A 6 -0.23 8.55 8.23
N GLU A 7 0.86 8.70 7.54
CA GLU A 7 1.44 10.00 7.18
C GLU A 7 1.85 10.02 5.71
N THR A 8 2.27 11.17 5.22
CA THR A 8 2.86 11.31 3.89
C THR A 8 4.11 10.44 3.79
N ILE A 9 4.26 9.74 2.67
CA ILE A 9 5.44 8.90 2.41
C ILE A 9 6.63 9.79 2.08
N ASN A 10 7.66 9.69 2.91
CA ASN A 10 8.95 10.34 2.75
C ASN A 10 10.03 9.46 3.42
N GLN A 11 11.29 9.85 3.34
CA GLN A 11 12.39 9.08 3.92
C GLN A 11 12.21 8.81 5.43
N GLY A 12 11.69 9.79 6.19
CA GLY A 12 11.46 9.64 7.63
C GLY A 12 10.36 8.62 7.95
N SER A 13 9.21 8.73 7.28
CA SER A 13 8.09 7.80 7.47
C SER A 13 8.43 6.38 6.99
N SER A 14 9.18 6.25 5.87
CA SER A 14 9.70 4.97 5.40
C SER A 14 10.59 4.31 6.45
N SER A 15 11.64 5.00 6.90
CA SER A 15 12.58 4.49 7.91
C SER A 15 11.89 4.06 9.20
N LYS A 16 10.90 4.86 9.66
CA LYS A 16 10.09 4.56 10.86
C LYS A 16 9.25 3.29 10.68
N LEU A 17 8.61 3.13 9.51
CA LEU A 17 7.83 1.92 9.21
C LEU A 17 8.73 0.69 9.11
N LEU A 18 9.86 0.78 8.40
CA LEU A 18 10.81 -0.32 8.24
C LEU A 18 11.39 -0.77 9.58
N SER A 19 11.72 0.18 10.48
CA SER A 19 12.18 -0.12 11.83
C SER A 19 11.14 -0.91 12.63
N LYS A 20 9.85 -0.51 12.55
CA LYS A 20 8.75 -1.24 13.20
C LYS A 20 8.56 -2.65 12.61
N LEU A 21 8.61 -2.80 11.29
CA LEU A 21 8.52 -4.09 10.62
C LEU A 21 9.66 -5.02 11.06
N ASN A 22 10.89 -4.51 11.14
CA ASN A 22 12.05 -5.27 11.57
C ASN A 22 11.92 -5.79 13.02
N LEU A 23 11.31 -5.03 13.92
CA LEU A 23 11.09 -5.46 15.31
C LEU A 23 10.14 -6.64 15.44
N ILE A 24 9.19 -6.79 14.51
CA ILE A 24 8.12 -7.80 14.60
C ILE A 24 8.30 -8.96 13.62
N GLU A 25 9.10 -8.81 12.55
CA GLU A 25 9.18 -9.79 11.47
C GLU A 25 9.66 -11.18 11.94
N ASN A 26 10.57 -11.24 12.91
CA ASN A 26 11.08 -12.51 13.42
C ASN A 26 10.11 -13.22 14.36
N LYS A 27 9.13 -12.50 14.90
CA LYS A 27 8.15 -13.03 15.87
C LYS A 27 6.87 -13.54 15.21
N HIS A 28 6.58 -13.10 13.99
CA HIS A 28 5.28 -13.35 13.35
C HIS A 28 5.43 -13.76 11.87
N ASN A 29 4.64 -14.72 11.44
CA ASN A 29 4.55 -15.12 10.04
C ASN A 29 3.52 -14.30 9.25
N THR A 30 2.58 -13.67 9.97
CA THR A 30 1.60 -12.75 9.39
C THR A 30 1.74 -11.40 10.07
N ILE A 31 1.90 -10.37 9.26
CA ILE A 31 2.03 -8.97 9.68
C ILE A 31 0.89 -8.18 9.06
N TYR A 32 0.23 -7.36 9.87
CA TYR A 32 -0.82 -6.45 9.42
C TYR A 32 -0.26 -5.05 9.28
N LEU A 33 -0.46 -4.46 8.10
CA LEU A 33 -0.09 -3.08 7.80
C LEU A 33 -1.35 -2.24 7.56
N TYR A 34 -1.65 -1.35 8.48
CA TYR A 34 -2.71 -0.37 8.29
C TYR A 34 -2.21 0.82 7.50
N ILE A 35 -2.95 1.19 6.44
CA ILE A 35 -2.61 2.29 5.55
C ILE A 35 -3.69 3.37 5.61
N ASN A 36 -3.28 4.59 5.97
CA ASN A 36 -4.09 5.80 5.88
C ASN A 36 -3.18 6.95 5.46
N SER A 37 -2.84 7.01 4.17
CA SER A 37 -1.79 7.87 3.66
C SER A 37 -2.18 8.49 2.31
N PRO A 38 -1.88 9.79 2.10
CA PRO A 38 -2.08 10.46 0.81
C PRO A 38 -1.03 10.05 -0.25
N GLY A 39 -0.08 9.19 0.09
CA GLY A 39 1.06 8.89 -0.77
C GLY A 39 2.26 9.79 -0.50
N GLY A 40 3.07 10.04 -1.50
CA GLY A 40 4.26 10.88 -1.39
C GLY A 40 5.43 10.43 -2.24
N ASP A 41 6.63 10.46 -1.69
CA ASP A 41 7.88 10.20 -2.42
C ASP A 41 7.97 8.76 -2.95
N VAL A 42 8.25 8.65 -4.24
CA VAL A 42 8.32 7.37 -4.96
C VAL A 42 9.49 6.52 -4.46
N MET A 43 10.65 7.11 -4.20
CA MET A 43 11.82 6.34 -3.80
C MET A 43 11.67 5.78 -2.39
N ALA A 44 11.14 6.58 -1.46
CA ALA A 44 10.79 6.13 -0.12
C ALA A 44 9.71 5.04 -0.14
N GLY A 45 8.74 5.14 -1.03
CA GLY A 45 7.72 4.11 -1.23
C GLY A 45 8.29 2.81 -1.81
N LEU A 46 9.25 2.90 -2.72
CA LEU A 46 9.95 1.73 -3.28
C LEU A 46 10.80 1.00 -2.22
N GLU A 47 11.38 1.72 -1.25
CA GLU A 47 12.06 1.09 -0.11
C GLU A 47 11.07 0.22 0.71
N ILE A 48 9.87 0.75 0.97
CA ILE A 48 8.81 -0.01 1.65
C ILE A 48 8.42 -1.24 0.84
N ILE A 49 8.21 -1.10 -0.46
CA ILE A 49 7.86 -2.21 -1.36
C ILE A 49 8.96 -3.27 -1.39
N ASN A 50 10.23 -2.88 -1.48
CA ASN A 50 11.36 -3.80 -1.46
C ASN A 50 11.39 -4.60 -0.15
N TYR A 51 11.12 -3.96 0.98
CA TYR A 51 11.05 -4.62 2.28
C TYR A 51 9.88 -5.63 2.33
N ILE A 52 8.69 -5.23 1.87
CA ILE A 52 7.52 -6.12 1.76
C ILE A 52 7.84 -7.35 0.90
N LYS A 53 8.44 -7.16 -0.27
CA LYS A 53 8.88 -8.26 -1.14
C LYS A 53 9.92 -9.16 -0.46
N GLY A 54 10.86 -8.58 0.27
CA GLY A 54 11.84 -9.32 1.06
C GLY A 54 11.19 -10.17 2.18
N LEU A 55 10.12 -9.68 2.81
CA LEU A 55 9.34 -10.46 3.77
C LEU A 55 8.59 -11.59 3.07
N GLN A 56 7.95 -11.32 1.95
CA GLN A 56 7.19 -12.31 1.17
C GLN A 56 8.09 -13.43 0.63
N SER A 57 9.32 -13.12 0.19
CA SER A 57 10.28 -14.14 -0.26
C SER A 57 10.72 -15.09 0.87
N ARG A 58 10.59 -14.66 2.13
CA ARG A 58 10.78 -15.46 3.34
C ARG A 58 9.49 -16.07 3.87
N THR A 59 8.50 -16.27 3.00
CA THR A 59 7.17 -16.87 3.29
C THR A 59 6.31 -16.12 4.30
N LYS A 60 6.64 -14.84 4.60
CA LYS A 60 5.81 -14.00 5.47
C LYS A 60 4.60 -13.46 4.69
N LYS A 61 3.46 -13.38 5.35
CA LYS A 61 2.25 -12.75 4.79
C LYS A 61 2.15 -11.32 5.29
N ILE A 62 2.04 -10.38 4.36
CA ILE A 62 1.75 -8.97 4.65
C ILE A 62 0.32 -8.70 4.24
N ILE A 63 -0.56 -8.53 5.22
CA ILE A 63 -1.97 -8.20 5.01
C ILE A 63 -2.12 -6.71 5.22
N CYS A 64 -2.48 -6.00 4.16
CA CYS A 64 -2.71 -4.57 4.25
C CYS A 64 -4.19 -4.26 4.45
N ILE A 65 -4.47 -3.32 5.35
CA ILE A 65 -5.81 -2.80 5.60
C ILE A 65 -5.77 -1.30 5.29
N ALA A 66 -6.36 -0.89 4.19
CA ALA A 66 -6.41 0.51 3.80
C ALA A 66 -7.70 1.17 4.27
N HIS A 67 -7.58 2.34 4.92
CA HIS A 67 -8.66 3.30 5.06
C HIS A 67 -8.59 4.30 3.90
N ASN A 68 -7.47 5.01 3.77
CA ASN A 68 -7.16 5.81 2.61
C ASN A 68 -5.79 5.40 2.08
N ALA A 69 -5.70 5.08 0.79
CA ALA A 69 -4.44 4.80 0.14
C ALA A 69 -4.41 5.49 -1.23
N MET A 70 -3.67 6.59 -1.31
CA MET A 70 -3.61 7.42 -2.50
C MET A 70 -2.20 7.45 -3.09
N SER A 71 -2.09 7.57 -4.42
CA SER A 71 -0.80 7.74 -5.11
C SER A 71 0.20 6.65 -4.70
N MET A 72 1.37 6.96 -4.18
CA MET A 72 2.38 5.97 -3.77
C MET A 72 1.88 5.02 -2.66
N ALA A 73 0.93 5.42 -1.82
CA ALA A 73 0.30 4.53 -0.85
C ALA A 73 -0.61 3.48 -1.53
N PHE A 74 -1.30 3.84 -2.61
CA PHE A 74 -2.01 2.89 -3.47
C PHE A 74 -1.03 1.87 -4.06
N VAL A 75 0.11 2.33 -4.58
CA VAL A 75 1.14 1.43 -5.11
C VAL A 75 1.57 0.41 -4.03
N ILE A 76 1.97 0.87 -2.84
CA ILE A 76 2.37 -0.02 -1.73
C ILE A 76 1.27 -1.04 -1.41
N PHE A 77 0.00 -0.59 -1.36
CA PHE A 77 -1.14 -1.44 -1.09
C PHE A 77 -1.27 -2.58 -2.10
N GLN A 78 -0.96 -2.34 -3.39
CA GLN A 78 -1.02 -3.37 -4.43
C GLN A 78 0.07 -4.45 -4.29
N TYR A 79 1.16 -4.18 -3.56
CA TYR A 79 2.20 -5.18 -3.30
C TYR A 79 1.95 -6.06 -2.07
N CYS A 80 0.88 -5.83 -1.32
CA CYS A 80 0.53 -6.65 -0.17
C CYS A 80 0.05 -8.04 -0.58
N SER A 81 0.29 -9.04 0.26
CA SER A 81 -0.16 -10.43 0.03
C SER A 81 -1.68 -10.51 -0.06
N GLN A 82 -2.36 -9.79 0.85
CA GLN A 82 -3.81 -9.58 0.86
C GLN A 82 -4.10 -8.11 1.07
N ARG A 83 -5.14 -7.61 0.41
CA ARG A 83 -5.53 -6.20 0.36
C ARG A 83 -6.93 -6.05 0.91
N TYR A 84 -7.03 -5.59 2.13
CA TYR A 84 -8.31 -5.36 2.78
C TYR A 84 -8.62 -3.87 2.87
N ILE A 85 -9.89 -3.54 2.82
CA ILE A 85 -10.40 -2.17 2.97
C ILE A 85 -11.49 -2.13 4.03
N LEU A 86 -11.71 -0.94 4.57
CA LEU A 86 -12.87 -0.66 5.41
C LEU A 86 -14.05 -0.23 4.53
N TYR A 87 -15.26 -0.28 5.06
CA TYR A 87 -16.46 0.14 4.34
C TYR A 87 -16.37 1.58 3.79
N SER A 88 -15.74 2.48 4.53
CA SER A 88 -15.57 3.90 4.15
C SER A 88 -14.23 4.19 3.46
N SER A 89 -13.56 3.18 2.93
CA SER A 89 -12.25 3.37 2.33
C SER A 89 -12.29 4.12 1.02
N THR A 90 -11.28 4.94 0.82
CA THR A 90 -11.03 5.65 -0.44
C THR A 90 -9.65 5.28 -0.96
N LEU A 91 -9.58 4.86 -2.21
CA LEU A 91 -8.34 4.67 -2.93
C LEU A 91 -8.24 5.68 -4.07
N MET A 92 -7.02 6.10 -4.40
CA MET A 92 -6.80 6.96 -5.57
C MET A 92 -5.45 6.65 -6.22
N GLN A 93 -5.44 6.58 -7.54
CA GLN A 93 -4.22 6.46 -8.31
C GLN A 93 -4.18 7.46 -9.46
N HIS A 94 -2.99 7.94 -9.77
CA HIS A 94 -2.70 8.87 -10.85
C HIS A 94 -1.30 8.61 -11.41
N GLN A 95 -0.97 9.22 -12.57
CA GLN A 95 0.39 9.19 -13.12
C GLN A 95 1.40 9.83 -12.16
N MET A 96 2.67 9.44 -12.32
CA MET A 96 3.75 10.01 -11.52
C MET A 96 3.86 11.52 -11.75
N SER A 97 3.77 12.30 -10.67
CA SER A 97 3.98 13.75 -10.72
C SER A 97 5.47 14.07 -10.55
N LEU A 98 6.02 14.86 -11.44
CA LEU A 98 7.45 15.16 -11.50
C LEU A 98 7.74 16.64 -11.47
N GLY A 99 8.73 17.03 -10.67
CA GLY A 99 9.42 18.30 -10.78
C GLY A 99 10.88 18.05 -11.13
N VAL A 100 11.36 18.54 -12.30
CA VAL A 100 12.75 18.34 -12.74
C VAL A 100 13.42 19.68 -13.00
N LYS A 101 14.59 19.89 -12.40
CA LYS A 101 15.42 21.07 -12.61
C LYS A 101 16.88 20.65 -12.76
N GLY A 102 17.59 21.21 -13.72
CA GLY A 102 19.01 20.91 -13.95
C GLY A 102 19.46 21.25 -15.36
N LYS A 103 20.62 20.71 -15.77
CA LYS A 103 21.14 20.85 -17.13
C LYS A 103 20.31 19.99 -18.09
N LEU A 104 20.20 20.39 -19.36
CA LEU A 104 19.36 19.75 -20.36
C LEU A 104 19.63 18.23 -20.50
N TYR A 105 20.89 17.84 -20.61
CA TYR A 105 21.24 16.42 -20.75
C TYR A 105 20.96 15.61 -19.49
N ASP A 106 21.16 16.18 -18.32
CA ASP A 106 20.86 15.57 -17.03
C ASP A 106 19.34 15.37 -16.86
N ILE A 107 18.55 16.38 -17.27
CA ILE A 107 17.09 16.32 -17.31
C ILE A 107 16.63 15.17 -18.23
N ASN A 108 17.14 15.10 -19.45
CA ASN A 108 16.75 14.04 -20.41
C ASN A 108 17.09 12.64 -19.89
N SER A 109 18.29 12.47 -19.33
CA SER A 109 18.71 11.20 -18.72
C SER A 109 17.79 10.81 -17.56
N ARG A 110 17.49 11.78 -16.67
CA ARG A 110 16.59 11.56 -15.53
C ARG A 110 15.16 11.22 -15.96
N MET A 111 14.64 11.91 -16.98
CA MET A 111 13.30 11.63 -17.53
C MET A 111 13.21 10.24 -18.13
N SER A 112 14.24 9.80 -18.88
CA SER A 112 14.29 8.44 -19.42
C SER A 112 14.24 7.37 -18.31
N TYR A 113 14.99 7.58 -17.22
CA TYR A 113 14.98 6.70 -16.05
C TYR A 113 13.59 6.67 -15.39
N LEU A 114 12.99 7.85 -15.13
CA LEU A 114 11.69 7.95 -14.45
C LEU A 114 10.55 7.37 -15.28
N ASN A 115 10.57 7.56 -16.60
CA ASN A 115 9.62 6.91 -17.52
C ASN A 115 9.73 5.37 -17.46
N SER A 116 10.94 4.84 -17.44
CA SER A 116 11.15 3.40 -17.32
C SER A 116 10.67 2.85 -15.98
N LEU A 117 10.87 3.61 -14.91
CA LEU A 117 10.40 3.27 -13.57
C LEU A 117 8.87 3.29 -13.50
N GLU A 118 8.23 4.33 -14.05
CA GLU A 118 6.76 4.44 -14.09
C GLU A 118 6.13 3.29 -14.86
N ILE A 119 6.65 2.96 -16.04
CA ILE A 119 6.16 1.82 -16.85
C ILE A 119 6.22 0.53 -16.03
N LYS A 120 7.32 0.30 -15.31
CA LYS A 120 7.47 -0.89 -14.46
C LYS A 120 6.45 -0.91 -13.34
N ILE A 121 6.30 0.18 -12.59
CA ILE A 121 5.35 0.31 -11.48
C ILE A 121 3.91 0.13 -12.00
N ASN A 122 3.57 0.74 -13.13
CA ASN A 122 2.24 0.64 -13.73
C ASN A 122 1.94 -0.78 -14.21
N LYS A 123 2.93 -1.47 -14.80
CA LYS A 123 2.79 -2.88 -15.21
C LYS A 123 2.51 -3.80 -14.02
N ASP A 124 3.22 -3.62 -12.92
CA ASP A 124 3.02 -4.42 -11.71
C ASP A 124 1.61 -4.18 -11.13
N GLN A 125 1.14 -2.93 -11.08
CA GLN A 125 -0.21 -2.59 -10.65
C GLN A 125 -1.27 -3.16 -11.59
N ALA A 126 -1.15 -2.94 -12.90
CA ALA A 126 -2.07 -3.45 -13.91
C ALA A 126 -2.24 -4.97 -13.78
N THR A 127 -1.11 -5.70 -13.63
CA THR A 127 -1.13 -7.15 -13.40
C THR A 127 -1.90 -7.50 -12.13
N ARG A 128 -1.68 -6.76 -11.04
CA ARG A 128 -2.35 -7.00 -9.74
C ARG A 128 -3.86 -6.74 -9.79
N LEU A 129 -4.29 -5.79 -10.61
CA LEU A 129 -5.70 -5.45 -10.84
C LEU A 129 -6.36 -6.30 -11.94
N ASN A 130 -5.62 -7.22 -12.57
CA ASN A 130 -6.08 -8.00 -13.73
C ASN A 130 -6.48 -7.13 -14.93
N LEU A 131 -5.70 -6.07 -15.17
CA LEU A 131 -5.87 -5.15 -16.29
C LEU A 131 -4.71 -5.26 -17.28
N SER A 132 -4.93 -4.89 -18.55
CA SER A 132 -3.82 -4.59 -19.46
C SER A 132 -3.12 -3.30 -19.02
N LEU A 133 -1.83 -3.18 -19.35
CA LEU A 133 -1.08 -1.94 -19.08
C LEU A 133 -1.74 -0.74 -19.75
N ALA A 134 -2.24 -0.89 -20.98
CA ALA A 134 -2.93 0.17 -21.72
C ALA A 134 -4.18 0.66 -20.99
N ASN A 135 -5.05 -0.27 -20.54
CA ASN A 135 -6.27 0.10 -19.79
C ASN A 135 -5.94 0.77 -18.45
N PHE A 136 -4.96 0.23 -17.71
CA PHE A 136 -4.54 0.85 -16.46
C PHE A 136 -3.98 2.26 -16.67
N THR A 137 -3.10 2.44 -17.67
CA THR A 137 -2.54 3.76 -18.01
C THR A 137 -3.62 4.76 -18.41
N GLN A 138 -4.66 4.31 -19.12
CA GLN A 138 -5.80 5.15 -19.47
C GLN A 138 -6.60 5.60 -18.22
N LEU A 139 -6.84 4.71 -17.27
CA LEU A 139 -7.56 5.03 -16.03
C LEU A 139 -6.84 6.10 -15.20
N ILE A 140 -5.50 6.02 -15.12
CA ILE A 140 -4.69 6.93 -14.30
C ILE A 140 -4.25 8.22 -15.02
N GLN A 141 -4.72 8.48 -16.25
CA GLN A 141 -4.45 9.76 -16.95
C GLN A 141 -4.99 10.96 -16.17
N ASN A 142 -6.11 10.77 -15.48
CA ASN A 142 -6.64 11.68 -14.48
C ASN A 142 -6.63 10.96 -13.13
N ASP A 143 -6.88 11.68 -12.05
CA ASP A 143 -7.00 11.07 -10.73
C ASP A 143 -8.13 10.03 -10.74
N TRP A 144 -7.76 8.77 -10.62
CA TRP A 144 -8.69 7.65 -10.59
C TRP A 144 -9.10 7.34 -9.16
N TRP A 145 -10.26 7.85 -8.77
CA TRP A 145 -10.83 7.68 -7.45
C TRP A 145 -11.73 6.45 -7.38
N LEU A 146 -11.57 5.67 -6.31
CA LEU A 146 -12.37 4.49 -5.99
C LEU A 146 -12.86 4.59 -4.54
N TYR A 147 -14.11 4.24 -4.31
CA TYR A 147 -14.73 4.29 -3.00
C TYR A 147 -15.58 3.03 -2.74
N SER A 148 -15.52 2.50 -1.51
CA SER A 148 -16.36 1.39 -1.04
C SER A 148 -16.34 0.18 -2.02
N ASP A 149 -17.50 -0.24 -2.50
CA ASP A 149 -17.66 -1.42 -3.36
C ASP A 149 -16.99 -1.28 -4.74
N ASP A 150 -16.84 -0.06 -5.27
CA ASP A 150 -16.11 0.17 -6.51
C ASP A 150 -14.67 -0.33 -6.45
N ILE A 151 -14.07 -0.30 -5.26
CA ILE A 151 -12.71 -0.81 -5.04
C ILE A 151 -12.65 -2.30 -5.35
N LEU A 152 -13.65 -3.07 -4.94
CA LEU A 152 -13.72 -4.52 -5.21
C LEU A 152 -14.08 -4.79 -6.68
N LEU A 153 -15.01 -4.03 -7.24
CA LEU A 153 -15.42 -4.15 -8.65
C LEU A 153 -14.23 -3.97 -9.61
N HIS A 154 -13.31 -3.08 -9.26
CA HIS A 154 -12.08 -2.84 -10.02
C HIS A 154 -10.89 -3.73 -9.60
N ASN A 155 -11.14 -4.75 -8.76
CA ASN A 155 -10.11 -5.64 -8.23
C ASN A 155 -8.94 -4.89 -7.56
N ALA A 156 -9.20 -3.68 -7.01
CA ALA A 156 -8.20 -2.88 -6.33
C ALA A 156 -8.00 -3.29 -4.86
N ALA A 157 -8.91 -4.11 -4.31
CA ALA A 157 -8.76 -4.81 -3.04
C ALA A 157 -9.40 -6.20 -3.12
N ASP A 158 -9.10 -7.04 -2.12
CA ASP A 158 -9.56 -8.43 -2.09
C ASP A 158 -10.82 -8.59 -1.21
N LYS A 159 -11.04 -7.68 -0.21
CA LYS A 159 -12.11 -7.84 0.77
C LYS A 159 -12.40 -6.54 1.54
N ILE A 160 -13.69 -6.32 1.91
CA ILE A 160 -14.09 -5.34 2.92
C ILE A 160 -14.04 -6.00 4.29
N VAL A 161 -13.50 -5.30 5.28
CA VAL A 161 -13.39 -5.77 6.67
C VAL A 161 -13.85 -4.69 7.64
N SER A 162 -14.27 -5.10 8.84
CA SER A 162 -14.52 -4.20 9.97
C SER A 162 -13.44 -4.43 11.03
N ILE A 163 -12.93 -3.36 11.62
CA ILE A 163 -11.95 -3.42 12.70
C ILE A 163 -12.67 -3.03 13.99
N PHE A 164 -12.67 -3.91 14.97
CA PHE A 164 -13.17 -3.63 16.31
C PHE A 164 -12.00 -3.63 17.27
N CYS A 165 -11.84 -2.54 18.04
CA CYS A 165 -10.91 -2.47 19.14
C CYS A 165 -11.70 -2.66 20.43
N SER A 166 -11.42 -3.70 21.20
CA SER A 166 -11.94 -3.86 22.56
C SER A 166 -11.08 -3.05 23.52
N PHE A 167 -11.72 -2.14 24.28
CA PHE A 167 -11.02 -1.28 25.25
C PHE A 167 -10.92 -1.90 26.65
N ASP A 168 -11.44 -3.12 26.86
CA ASP A 168 -11.66 -3.68 28.18
C ASP A 168 -10.46 -4.35 28.85
N ASN A 169 -9.33 -4.43 28.22
CA ASN A 169 -8.03 -4.74 28.85
C ASN A 169 -6.92 -4.34 27.89
N PHE A 170 -5.83 -3.81 28.40
CA PHE A 170 -4.63 -3.40 27.66
C PHE A 170 -3.89 -4.54 26.91
N GLU A 171 -4.51 -5.69 26.74
CA GLU A 171 -4.17 -6.69 25.72
C GLU A 171 -5.13 -6.48 24.54
N GLU A 172 -4.73 -5.65 23.61
CA GLU A 172 -5.55 -5.32 22.46
C GLU A 172 -5.69 -6.53 21.53
N THR A 173 -6.76 -7.26 21.68
CA THR A 173 -7.19 -8.25 20.70
C THR A 173 -8.26 -7.62 19.81
N THR A 174 -7.95 -7.39 18.55
CA THR A 174 -8.97 -6.97 17.58
C THR A 174 -9.51 -8.18 16.89
N THR A 175 -10.79 -8.45 17.09
CA THR A 175 -11.54 -9.42 16.30
C THR A 175 -12.25 -8.66 15.20
N THR A 176 -11.96 -9.02 13.96
CA THR A 176 -12.64 -8.46 12.79
C THR A 176 -13.63 -9.48 12.28
N THR A 177 -14.90 -9.25 12.50
CA THR A 177 -15.99 -10.03 11.93
C THR A 177 -16.38 -9.45 10.59
N THR A 178 -16.34 -10.24 9.55
CA THR A 178 -16.79 -9.84 8.21
C THR A 178 -17.90 -10.77 7.77
N PRO A 179 -18.75 -10.39 6.79
CA PRO A 179 -19.70 -11.32 6.18
C PRO A 179 -19.07 -12.61 5.64
N PHE A 180 -17.73 -12.66 5.57
CA PHE A 180 -16.95 -13.74 4.99
C PHE A 180 -15.98 -14.42 5.98
N GLY A 181 -16.04 -14.10 7.28
CA GLY A 181 -15.23 -14.73 8.33
C GLY A 181 -14.56 -13.71 9.29
N ASP A 182 -14.05 -14.22 10.38
CA ASP A 182 -13.45 -13.44 11.45
C ASP A 182 -11.93 -13.31 11.29
N ILE A 183 -11.40 -12.12 11.53
CA ILE A 183 -9.96 -11.85 11.61
C ILE A 183 -9.64 -11.36 13.01
N ASN A 184 -8.80 -12.08 13.74
CA ASN A 184 -8.30 -11.68 15.05
C ASN A 184 -6.95 -11.00 14.91
N ILE A 185 -6.86 -9.73 15.28
CA ILE A 185 -5.62 -8.94 15.28
C ILE A 185 -5.25 -8.67 16.73
N LYS A 186 -4.11 -9.20 17.19
CA LYS A 186 -3.56 -8.90 18.52
C LYS A 186 -2.55 -7.76 18.42
N TYR A 187 -2.74 -6.74 19.21
CA TYR A 187 -1.79 -5.64 19.37
C TYR A 187 -0.91 -5.93 20.59
N SER A 188 0.37 -5.67 20.49
CA SER A 188 1.24 -5.45 21.65
C SER A 188 1.55 -3.95 21.72
N ALA A 189 1.30 -3.36 22.86
CA ALA A 189 1.65 -1.98 23.17
C ALA A 189 3.15 -1.73 23.04
#